data_a194c272ee45a46c6e071f9bf597ebae
#
_entry.id   a194c272ee45a46c6e071f9bf597ebae
#
_cell.length_a   1.000
_cell.length_b   1.000
_cell.length_c   1.000
_cell.angle_alpha   90.00
_cell.angle_beta   90.00
_cell.angle_gamma   90.00
#
_symmetry.space_group_name_H-M   'P 1'
#
loop_
_entity.id
_entity.type
_entity.pdbx_description
1 polymer ?
#
loop_
_entity_poly.entity_id
_entity_poly.type
_entity_poly.pdbx_seq_one_letter_code
_entity_poly.pdbx_strand_id
1 'polypeptide(L)'
;MTDIFTKEKRSWVMSRIRGTNTKIDLKMNEMLACTKYKHEMYPKMFGNPDFIIPTKKIAIFCDGDFWHGYRYYEKKRLAKKFWRDKIERNMGRDIKVSRKLRYEGWSVLRCWEHDINGNPEKCMRKIMRKIRNRDNFRS
;
A
#
# COMPACT_ATOMS: atom_id res chain seq x y z
N MET A 1 -13.34 21.85 24.01
CA MET A 1 -12.03 21.22 24.06
C MET A 1 -11.05 21.98 23.18
N THR A 2 -9.95 22.41 23.76
CA THR A 2 -8.97 23.20 23.00
C THR A 2 -8.17 22.30 22.09
N ASP A 3 -8.06 22.73 20.84
CA ASP A 3 -7.28 22.00 19.83
C ASP A 3 -5.80 22.29 20.06
N ILE A 4 -5.03 21.27 20.41
CA ILE A 4 -3.61 21.39 20.71
C ILE A 4 -2.73 21.32 19.45
N PHE A 5 -3.33 21.05 18.29
CA PHE A 5 -2.59 20.92 17.04
C PHE A 5 -2.72 22.17 16.19
N THR A 6 -1.64 22.52 15.47
CA THR A 6 -1.71 23.51 14.40
C THR A 6 -2.59 22.94 13.27
N LYS A 7 -3.04 23.81 12.37
CA LYS A 7 -3.82 23.39 11.22
C LYS A 7 -3.08 22.35 10.37
N GLU A 8 -1.81 22.58 10.11
CA GLU A 8 -0.97 21.67 9.33
C GLU A 8 -0.76 20.35 10.05
N LYS A 9 -0.47 20.40 11.35
CA LYS A 9 -0.24 19.20 12.16
C LYS A 9 -1.51 18.38 12.28
N ARG A 10 -2.65 19.04 12.45
CA ARG A 10 -3.95 18.37 12.49
C ARG A 10 -4.24 17.65 11.17
N SER A 11 -3.99 18.32 10.04
CA SER A 11 -4.18 17.74 8.73
C SER A 11 -3.31 16.50 8.54
N TRP A 12 -2.05 16.56 8.98
CA TRP A 12 -1.14 15.43 8.91
C TRP A 12 -1.62 14.26 9.77
N VAL A 13 -2.00 14.54 11.02
CA VAL A 13 -2.50 13.50 11.96
C VAL A 13 -3.76 12.84 11.41
N MET A 14 -4.70 13.63 10.91
CA MET A 14 -5.94 13.09 10.34
C MET A 14 -5.67 12.25 9.09
N SER A 15 -4.72 12.66 8.27
CA SER A 15 -4.31 11.91 7.10
C SER A 15 -3.74 10.54 7.50
N ARG A 16 -2.89 10.51 8.53
CA ARG A 16 -2.32 9.24 9.04
C ARG A 16 -3.39 8.34 9.64
N ILE A 17 -4.32 8.91 10.43
CA ILE A 17 -5.40 8.14 11.04
C ILE A 17 -6.27 7.47 9.98
N ARG A 18 -6.60 8.20 8.91
CA ARG A 18 -7.41 7.65 7.81
C ARG A 18 -6.67 6.58 7.01
N GLY A 19 -5.34 6.67 6.95
CA GLY A 19 -4.51 5.74 6.20
C GLY A 19 -4.03 4.53 6.99
N THR A 20 -4.35 4.44 8.31
CA THR A 20 -3.88 3.37 9.18
C THR A 20 -5.03 2.57 9.75
N ASN A 21 -4.78 1.30 10.05
CA ASN A 21 -5.75 0.39 10.67
C ASN A 21 -7.07 0.29 9.91
N THR A 22 -7.03 0.43 8.58
CA THR A 22 -8.21 0.20 7.75
C THR A 22 -8.54 -1.30 7.72
N LYS A 23 -9.76 -1.63 7.29
CA LYS A 23 -10.17 -3.04 7.20
C LYS A 23 -9.22 -3.87 6.35
N ILE A 24 -8.78 -3.31 5.22
CA ILE A 24 -7.87 -4.05 4.33
C ILE A 24 -6.49 -4.21 4.96
N ASP A 25 -6.02 -3.22 5.70
CA ASP A 25 -4.73 -3.33 6.41
C ASP A 25 -4.79 -4.38 7.50
N LEU A 26 -5.85 -4.41 8.29
CA LEU A 26 -6.02 -5.40 9.35
C LEU A 26 -6.13 -6.81 8.76
N LYS A 27 -6.83 -6.96 7.66
CA LYS A 27 -6.97 -8.25 6.99
C LYS A 27 -5.63 -8.72 6.42
N MET A 28 -4.87 -7.82 5.80
CA MET A 28 -3.54 -8.15 5.29
C MET A 28 -2.61 -8.54 6.44
N ASN A 29 -2.69 -7.85 7.57
CA ASN A 29 -1.89 -8.19 8.75
C ASN A 29 -2.15 -9.62 9.20
N GLU A 30 -3.42 -10.04 9.26
CA GLU A 30 -3.78 -11.42 9.61
C GLU A 30 -3.24 -12.41 8.59
N MET A 31 -3.34 -12.08 7.30
CA MET A 31 -2.83 -12.92 6.22
C MET A 31 -1.32 -13.13 6.35
N LEU A 32 -0.58 -12.06 6.59
CA LEU A 32 0.89 -12.13 6.75
C LEU A 32 1.28 -12.87 8.03
N ALA A 33 0.49 -12.75 9.09
CA ALA A 33 0.73 -13.47 10.34
C ALA A 33 0.62 -14.98 10.18
N CYS A 34 -0.11 -15.45 9.17
CA CYS A 34 -0.22 -16.87 8.86
C CYS A 34 1.00 -17.43 8.13
N THR A 35 1.92 -16.56 7.68
CA THR A 35 3.17 -17.00 7.04
C THR A 35 4.25 -17.20 8.09
N LYS A 36 5.31 -17.91 7.70
CA LYS A 36 6.47 -18.11 8.58
C LYS A 36 7.42 -16.90 8.61
N TYR A 37 7.15 -15.89 7.79
CA TYR A 37 8.03 -14.74 7.65
C TYR A 37 7.61 -13.61 8.57
N LYS A 38 8.59 -12.96 9.23
CA LYS A 38 8.33 -11.77 10.02
C LYS A 38 7.95 -10.61 9.12
N HIS A 39 6.94 -9.86 9.52
CA HIS A 39 6.53 -8.66 8.80
C HIS A 39 6.41 -7.50 9.78
N GLU A 40 6.55 -6.28 9.26
CA GLU A 40 6.32 -5.06 10.01
C GLU A 40 5.17 -4.30 9.39
N MET A 41 4.24 -3.84 10.24
CA MET A 41 3.14 -2.98 9.84
C MET A 41 3.56 -1.53 10.00
N TYR A 42 3.32 -0.72 8.97
CA TYR A 42 3.63 0.71 8.94
C TYR A 42 5.08 1.04 9.31
N PRO A 43 6.06 0.45 8.60
CA PRO A 43 7.46 0.75 8.90
C PRO A 43 7.78 2.21 8.58
N LYS A 44 8.74 2.78 9.33
CA LYS A 44 9.24 4.12 9.03
C LYS A 44 10.25 4.03 7.90
N MET A 45 9.79 4.31 6.68
CA MET A 45 10.68 4.31 5.53
C MET A 45 10.06 5.10 4.38
N PHE A 46 10.87 5.42 3.39
CA PHE A 46 10.42 6.15 2.22
C PHE A 46 9.25 5.43 1.56
N GLY A 47 8.26 6.20 1.13
CA GLY A 47 7.08 5.68 0.43
C GLY A 47 5.97 5.17 1.34
N ASN A 48 6.23 5.03 2.62
CA ASN A 48 5.23 4.58 3.62
C ASN A 48 4.48 3.33 3.19
N PRO A 49 5.18 2.21 2.88
CA PRO A 49 4.46 0.98 2.60
C PRO A 49 3.63 0.56 3.81
N ASP A 50 2.54 -0.13 3.57
CA ASP A 50 1.68 -0.60 4.65
C ASP A 50 2.36 -1.72 5.42
N PHE A 51 3.11 -2.58 4.72
CA PHE A 51 3.84 -3.69 5.34
C PHE A 51 5.17 -3.89 4.65
N ILE A 52 6.14 -4.45 5.40
CA ILE A 52 7.36 -4.98 4.78
C ILE A 52 7.65 -6.37 5.34
N ILE A 53 8.34 -7.17 4.54
CA ILE A 53 8.98 -8.41 4.97
C ILE A 53 10.48 -8.13 4.88
N PRO A 54 11.11 -7.70 6.00
CA PRO A 54 12.49 -7.17 5.94
C PRO A 54 13.53 -8.18 5.45
N THR A 55 13.40 -9.43 5.85
CA THR A 55 14.38 -10.47 5.47
C THR A 55 14.39 -10.75 3.98
N LYS A 56 13.29 -10.44 3.29
CA LYS A 56 13.16 -10.64 1.83
C LYS A 56 13.17 -9.33 1.06
N LYS A 57 13.24 -8.19 1.74
CA LYS A 57 13.15 -6.85 1.14
C LYS A 57 11.92 -6.71 0.23
N ILE A 58 10.77 -7.07 0.77
CA ILE A 58 9.49 -6.94 0.07
C ILE A 58 8.67 -5.85 0.76
N ALA A 59 8.23 -4.88 -0.02
CA ALA A 59 7.34 -3.80 0.42
C ALA A 59 5.95 -4.05 -0.15
N ILE A 60 4.94 -4.02 0.71
CA ILE A 60 3.56 -4.32 0.35
C ILE A 60 2.69 -3.10 0.59
N PHE A 61 1.96 -2.70 -0.43
CA PHE A 61 0.98 -1.60 -0.37
C PHE A 61 -0.42 -2.18 -0.52
N CYS A 62 -1.32 -1.79 0.38
CA CYS A 62 -2.73 -2.13 0.31
C CYS A 62 -3.46 -0.93 -0.28
N ASP A 63 -3.82 -1.01 -1.56
CA ASP A 63 -4.33 0.13 -2.31
C ASP A 63 -5.86 0.14 -2.32
N GLY A 64 -6.46 1.20 -1.75
CA GLY A 64 -7.89 1.45 -1.88
C GLY A 64 -8.25 1.67 -3.35
N ASP A 65 -9.31 1.02 -3.82
CA ASP A 65 -9.66 1.03 -5.24
C ASP A 65 -9.91 2.45 -5.77
N PHE A 66 -10.64 3.25 -5.02
CA PHE A 66 -11.02 4.59 -5.46
C PHE A 66 -9.81 5.52 -5.55
N TRP A 67 -8.99 5.58 -4.48
CA TRP A 67 -7.93 6.58 -4.38
C TRP A 67 -6.70 6.27 -5.22
N HIS A 68 -6.48 4.99 -5.56
CA HIS A 68 -5.33 4.56 -6.35
C HIS A 68 -5.67 4.28 -7.80
N GLY A 69 -6.88 4.62 -8.20
CA GLY A 69 -7.25 4.67 -9.62
C GLY A 69 -7.60 3.34 -10.26
N TYR A 70 -8.11 2.38 -9.49
CA TYR A 70 -8.57 1.13 -10.09
C TYR A 70 -9.67 1.44 -11.12
N ARG A 71 -9.46 1.01 -12.35
CA ARG A 71 -10.32 1.30 -13.50
C ARG A 71 -10.55 2.80 -13.70
N TYR A 72 -9.56 3.62 -13.40
CA TYR A 72 -9.68 5.06 -13.46
C TYR A 72 -10.11 5.54 -14.86
N TYR A 73 -9.46 5.02 -15.92
CA TYR A 73 -9.73 5.47 -17.28
C TYR A 73 -11.15 5.14 -17.75
N GLU A 74 -11.79 4.15 -17.15
CA GLU A 74 -13.19 3.82 -17.42
C GLU A 74 -14.16 4.76 -16.71
N LYS A 75 -13.76 5.29 -15.55
CA LYS A 75 -14.64 6.04 -14.64
C LYS A 75 -14.42 7.55 -14.65
N LYS A 76 -13.34 8.04 -15.27
CA LYS A 76 -12.95 9.45 -15.15
C LYS A 76 -13.99 10.44 -15.69
N ARG A 77 -14.84 10.05 -16.65
CA ARG A 77 -15.92 10.90 -17.16
C ARG A 77 -16.95 11.23 -16.07
N LEU A 78 -17.15 10.31 -15.13
CA LEU A 78 -18.15 10.44 -14.08
C LEU A 78 -17.61 11.14 -12.85
N ALA A 79 -16.29 11.30 -12.74
CA ALA A 79 -15.66 11.91 -11.58
C ALA A 79 -15.57 13.42 -11.74
N LYS A 80 -15.83 14.14 -10.64
CA LYS A 80 -15.60 15.59 -10.59
C LYS A 80 -14.10 15.87 -10.77
N LYS A 81 -13.77 17.03 -11.35
CA LYS A 81 -12.39 17.44 -11.61
C LYS A 81 -11.51 17.34 -10.36
N PHE A 82 -12.02 17.77 -9.22
CA PHE A 82 -11.28 17.71 -7.95
C PHE A 82 -10.80 16.29 -7.63
N TRP A 83 -11.70 15.31 -7.77
CA TRP A 83 -11.38 13.91 -7.50
C TRP A 83 -10.43 13.33 -8.54
N ARG A 84 -10.62 13.70 -9.82
CA ARG A 84 -9.74 13.26 -10.90
C ARG A 84 -8.31 13.72 -10.66
N ASP A 85 -8.13 15.00 -10.35
CA ASP A 85 -6.80 15.56 -10.10
C ASP A 85 -6.11 14.87 -8.92
N LYS A 86 -6.87 14.59 -7.86
CA LYS A 86 -6.34 13.92 -6.68
C LYS A 86 -5.94 12.48 -6.97
N ILE A 87 -6.77 11.74 -7.70
CA ILE A 87 -6.49 10.36 -8.09
C ILE A 87 -5.27 10.29 -9.00
N GLU A 88 -5.17 11.19 -9.96
CA GLU A 88 -4.02 11.24 -10.88
C GLU A 88 -2.72 11.56 -10.14
N ARG A 89 -2.76 12.45 -9.16
CA ARG A 89 -1.58 12.73 -8.33
C ARG A 89 -1.19 11.50 -7.51
N ASN A 90 -2.16 10.78 -6.95
CA ASN A 90 -1.88 9.56 -6.20
C ASN A 90 -1.26 8.49 -7.09
N MET A 91 -1.80 8.29 -8.29
CA MET A 91 -1.25 7.33 -9.26
C MET A 91 0.18 7.68 -9.64
N GLY A 92 0.46 8.96 -9.91
CA GLY A 92 1.81 9.42 -10.24
C GLY A 92 2.78 9.22 -9.09
N ARG A 93 2.36 9.51 -7.87
CA ARG A 93 3.17 9.30 -6.69
C ARG A 93 3.46 7.82 -6.46
N ASP A 94 2.45 6.95 -6.65
CA ASP A 94 2.61 5.50 -6.50
C ASP A 94 3.68 4.97 -7.46
N ILE A 95 3.69 5.46 -8.69
CA ILE A 95 4.70 5.07 -9.70
C ILE A 95 6.10 5.50 -9.25
N LYS A 96 6.24 6.74 -8.79
CA LYS A 96 7.54 7.28 -8.32
C LYS A 96 8.06 6.52 -7.11
N VAL A 97 7.19 6.26 -6.15
CA VAL A 97 7.54 5.53 -4.93
C VAL A 97 8.00 4.11 -5.27
N SER A 98 7.23 3.41 -6.09
CA SER A 98 7.56 2.03 -6.48
C SER A 98 8.90 1.98 -7.22
N ARG A 99 9.14 2.93 -8.11
CA ARG A 99 10.39 3.00 -8.88
C ARG A 99 11.59 3.22 -7.96
N LYS A 100 11.49 4.14 -7.01
CA LYS A 100 12.57 4.44 -6.09
C LYS A 100 12.85 3.25 -5.16
N LEU A 101 11.81 2.60 -4.64
CA LEU A 101 11.98 1.44 -3.78
C LEU A 101 12.66 0.30 -4.53
N ARG A 102 12.28 0.05 -5.79
CA ARG A 102 12.93 -0.97 -6.63
C ARG A 102 14.39 -0.62 -6.87
N TYR A 103 14.68 0.64 -7.12
CA TYR A 103 16.05 1.10 -7.29
C TYR A 103 16.90 0.81 -6.04
N GLU A 104 16.30 0.92 -4.86
CA GLU A 104 16.97 0.64 -3.59
C GLU A 104 17.02 -0.85 -3.23
N GLY A 105 16.56 -1.72 -4.13
CA GLY A 105 16.65 -3.17 -3.96
C GLY A 105 15.41 -3.83 -3.37
N TRP A 106 14.31 -3.09 -3.21
CA TRP A 106 13.07 -3.66 -2.71
C TRP A 106 12.24 -4.25 -3.84
N SER A 107 11.58 -5.37 -3.55
CA SER A 107 10.49 -5.86 -4.39
C SER A 107 9.21 -5.17 -3.93
N VAL A 108 8.50 -4.56 -4.85
CA VAL A 108 7.28 -3.82 -4.53
C VAL A 108 6.05 -4.61 -4.98
N LEU A 109 5.10 -4.78 -4.06
CA LEU A 109 3.87 -5.49 -4.33
C LEU A 109 2.70 -4.62 -3.93
N ARG A 110 1.74 -4.44 -4.84
CA ARG A 110 0.52 -3.71 -4.57
C ARG A 110 -0.67 -4.65 -4.64
N CYS A 111 -1.50 -4.62 -3.61
CA CYS A 111 -2.70 -5.43 -3.52
C CYS A 111 -3.91 -4.51 -3.50
N TRP A 112 -4.84 -4.69 -4.43
CA TRP A 112 -6.06 -3.91 -4.48
C TRP A 112 -7.03 -4.30 -3.38
N GLU A 113 -7.79 -3.32 -2.90
CA GLU A 113 -8.82 -3.52 -1.89
C GLU A 113 -9.79 -4.64 -2.25
N HIS A 114 -10.26 -4.65 -3.50
CA HIS A 114 -11.21 -5.67 -3.94
C HIS A 114 -10.61 -7.08 -3.92
N ASP A 115 -9.31 -7.21 -4.17
CA ASP A 115 -8.63 -8.50 -4.10
C ASP A 115 -8.44 -8.95 -2.65
N ILE A 116 -8.05 -8.04 -1.77
CA ILE A 116 -7.86 -8.36 -0.35
C ILE A 116 -9.18 -8.83 0.27
N ASN A 117 -10.28 -8.15 -0.07
CA ASN A 117 -11.61 -8.47 0.48
C ASN A 117 -12.25 -9.68 -0.19
N GLY A 118 -12.17 -9.78 -1.52
CA GLY A 118 -12.92 -10.79 -2.28
C GLY A 118 -12.11 -12.00 -2.71
N ASN A 119 -10.80 -11.88 -2.79
CA ASN A 119 -9.93 -12.98 -3.25
C ASN A 119 -8.56 -12.92 -2.57
N PRO A 120 -8.53 -13.09 -1.24
CA PRO A 120 -7.27 -13.03 -0.49
C PRO A 120 -6.24 -14.06 -0.92
N GLU A 121 -6.66 -15.20 -1.44
CA GLU A 121 -5.77 -16.25 -1.95
C GLU A 121 -4.92 -15.72 -3.12
N LYS A 122 -5.49 -14.87 -3.96
CA LYS A 122 -4.77 -14.24 -5.06
C LYS A 122 -3.64 -13.38 -4.53
N CYS A 123 -3.90 -12.59 -3.48
CA CYS A 123 -2.90 -11.77 -2.83
C CYS A 123 -1.80 -12.62 -2.22
N MET A 124 -2.15 -13.70 -1.54
CA MET A 124 -1.18 -14.61 -0.94
C MET A 124 -0.29 -15.27 -1.99
N ARG A 125 -0.87 -15.67 -3.12
CA ARG A 125 -0.08 -16.24 -4.23
C ARG A 125 0.95 -15.23 -4.75
N LYS A 126 0.55 -13.96 -4.88
CA LYS A 126 1.46 -12.88 -5.31
C LYS A 126 2.61 -12.70 -4.32
N ILE A 127 2.29 -12.68 -3.03
CA ILE A 127 3.29 -12.53 -1.96
C ILE A 127 4.27 -13.69 -1.98
N MET A 128 3.77 -14.92 -2.01
CA MET A 128 4.61 -16.11 -2.01
C MET A 128 5.47 -16.20 -3.27
N ARG A 129 4.96 -15.77 -4.41
CA ARG A 129 5.74 -15.69 -5.65
C ARG A 129 6.90 -14.71 -5.51
N LYS A 130 6.66 -13.55 -4.92
CA LYS A 130 7.74 -12.57 -4.68
C LYS A 130 8.80 -13.14 -3.75
N ILE A 131 8.41 -13.84 -2.71
CA ILE A 131 9.34 -14.47 -1.78
C ILE A 131 10.20 -15.50 -2.51
N ARG A 132 9.59 -16.38 -3.32
CA ARG A 132 10.31 -17.38 -4.08
C ARG A 132 11.29 -16.74 -5.08
N ASN A 133 10.87 -15.66 -5.73
CA ASN A 133 11.73 -14.95 -6.68
C ASN A 133 12.96 -14.37 -5.98
N ARG A 134 12.80 -13.85 -4.77
CA ARG A 134 13.92 -13.34 -3.98
C ARG A 134 14.89 -14.46 -3.58
N ASP A 135 14.35 -15.59 -3.17
CA ASP A 135 15.16 -16.75 -2.78
C ASP A 135 15.95 -17.28 -3.96
N ASN A 136 15.33 -17.40 -5.14
CA ASN A 136 16.00 -17.87 -6.35
C ASN A 136 17.10 -16.90 -6.80
N PHE A 137 16.87 -15.61 -6.66
CA PHE A 137 17.85 -14.60 -7.06
C PHE A 137 19.09 -14.63 -6.17
N ARG A 138 18.96 -15.05 -4.92
CA ARG A 138 20.06 -15.10 -3.96
C ARG A 138 20.88 -16.41 -4.03
N SER A 139 20.32 -17.40 -4.64
CA SER A 139 21.06 -18.66 -4.86
C SER A 139 21.97 -18.59 -6.10
#